data_5ecf74b4bc678dbccfb998df6f177ca8
#
_entry.id   5ecf74b4bc678dbccfb998df6f177ca8
#
_cell.length_a   1.000
_cell.length_b   1.000
_cell.length_c   1.000
_cell.angle_alpha   90.00
_cell.angle_beta   90.00
_cell.angle_gamma   90.00
#
_symmetry.space_group_name_H-M   'P 1'
#
loop_
_entity.id
_entity.type
_entity.pdbx_description
1 polymer ?
#
loop_
_entity_poly.entity_id
_entity_poly.type
_entity_poly.pdbx_seq_one_letter_code
_entity_poly.pdbx_strand_id
1 'polypeptide(L)'
;IKNRFKELNIKPMGEDGYFQKFSFKPKSHPHEKITVSDSIIENSITANNVIGFINNNSDNTIVIGAHYDHLGYGGEGSLYRDSDIKIHNGADDNASGVSLMLDLAAKLKDNINNNYLFIAFSGEELGLLGSNFFVKNSTINIKSINYMINMDMVGRLNTDNTLAVYGLGTSPIFKQTIKSNNQNFKII
;
A
#
# COMPACT_ATOMS: atom_id res chain seq x y z
N ILE A 1 -11.98 -1.03 4.25
CA ILE A 1 -11.02 -2.06 3.79
C ILE A 1 -11.37 -3.39 4.45
N LYS A 2 -11.20 -3.54 5.76
CA LYS A 2 -11.50 -4.78 6.52
C LYS A 2 -12.86 -5.38 6.20
N ASN A 3 -13.92 -4.58 6.16
CA ASN A 3 -15.28 -5.07 5.85
C ASN A 3 -15.34 -5.62 4.42
N ARG A 4 -14.69 -4.96 3.47
CA ARG A 4 -14.63 -5.43 2.10
C ARG A 4 -13.88 -6.76 1.96
N PHE A 5 -12.79 -6.94 2.68
CA PHE A 5 -12.11 -8.25 2.73
C PHE A 5 -13.01 -9.34 3.30
N LYS A 6 -13.80 -9.05 4.35
CA LYS A 6 -14.77 -10.01 4.90
C LYS A 6 -15.86 -10.39 3.90
N GLU A 7 -16.44 -9.41 3.19
CA GLU A 7 -17.44 -9.62 2.14
C GLU A 7 -16.92 -10.52 1.01
N LEU A 8 -15.64 -10.39 0.68
CA LEU A 8 -14.95 -11.18 -0.33
C LEU A 8 -14.44 -12.53 0.18
N ASN A 9 -14.67 -12.88 1.45
CA ASN A 9 -14.13 -14.08 2.11
C ASN A 9 -12.59 -14.17 2.10
N ILE A 10 -11.90 -13.05 1.98
CA ILE A 10 -10.45 -12.98 2.10
C ILE A 10 -10.08 -13.13 3.57
N LYS A 11 -9.12 -14.01 3.86
CA LYS A 11 -8.75 -14.34 5.23
C LYS A 11 -7.91 -13.22 5.88
N PRO A 12 -8.04 -13.01 7.19
CA PRO A 12 -7.16 -12.09 7.92
C PRO A 12 -5.72 -12.61 7.95
N MET A 13 -4.74 -11.71 7.87
CA MET A 13 -3.31 -12.03 7.93
C MET A 13 -2.51 -10.98 8.73
N GLY A 14 -3.16 -10.17 9.54
CA GLY A 14 -2.50 -9.35 10.56
C GLY A 14 -2.33 -10.12 11.87
N GLU A 15 -1.61 -9.55 12.82
CA GLU A 15 -1.39 -10.11 14.15
C GLU A 15 -2.67 -10.09 15.00
N ASP A 16 -3.52 -9.07 14.80
CA ASP A 16 -4.87 -8.97 15.38
C ASP A 16 -5.92 -9.01 14.26
N GLY A 17 -6.21 -10.21 13.78
CA GLY A 17 -7.12 -10.41 12.67
C GLY A 17 -6.59 -9.79 11.37
N TYR A 18 -7.24 -8.73 10.88
CA TYR A 18 -6.77 -8.01 9.68
C TYR A 18 -5.74 -6.93 10.00
N PHE A 19 -5.47 -6.63 11.28
CA PHE A 19 -4.63 -5.52 11.67
C PHE A 19 -3.23 -5.98 12.07
N GLN A 20 -2.24 -5.31 11.48
CA GLN A 20 -0.87 -5.34 11.95
C GLN A 20 -0.58 -3.99 12.61
N LYS A 21 -0.52 -3.99 13.93
CA LYS A 21 -0.41 -2.80 14.75
C LYS A 21 1.04 -2.39 14.95
N PHE A 22 1.30 -1.10 14.84
CA PHE A 22 2.58 -0.51 15.19
C PHE A 22 2.38 0.86 15.85
N SER A 23 3.42 1.35 16.51
CA SER A 23 3.44 2.68 17.09
C SER A 23 4.65 3.48 16.62
N PHE A 24 4.53 4.79 16.69
CA PHE A 24 5.64 5.71 16.40
C PHE A 24 5.47 7.02 17.17
N LYS A 25 6.58 7.69 17.46
CA LYS A 25 6.54 9.05 17.99
C LYS A 25 6.54 10.04 16.85
N PRO A 26 5.66 11.08 16.88
CA PRO A 26 5.76 12.19 15.96
C PRO A 26 7.13 12.85 16.04
N LYS A 27 7.60 13.41 14.93
CA LYS A 27 8.84 14.20 14.92
C LYS A 27 8.72 15.39 15.88
N SER A 28 9.73 15.64 16.66
CA SER A 28 9.87 16.85 17.45
C SER A 28 10.49 18.00 16.64
N HIS A 29 11.22 17.67 15.58
CA HIS A 29 11.82 18.62 14.62
C HIS A 29 11.97 17.97 13.21
N PRO A 30 12.05 18.78 12.13
CA PRO A 30 12.00 18.29 10.73
C PRO A 30 13.06 17.25 10.36
N HIS A 31 14.22 17.30 10.97
CA HIS A 31 15.35 16.37 10.65
C HIS A 31 15.31 15.04 11.42
N GLU A 32 14.35 14.89 12.33
CA GLU A 32 14.21 13.66 13.11
C GLU A 32 13.67 12.52 12.24
N LYS A 33 14.29 11.34 12.36
CA LYS A 33 13.77 10.13 11.71
C LYS A 33 12.74 9.47 12.62
N ILE A 34 11.55 9.23 12.07
CA ILE A 34 10.52 8.48 12.80
C ILE A 34 10.96 7.02 12.90
N THR A 35 10.92 6.48 14.11
CA THR A 35 11.18 5.08 14.38
C THR A 35 9.88 4.39 14.75
N VAL A 36 9.60 3.27 14.10
CA VAL A 36 8.42 2.44 14.36
C VAL A 36 8.74 1.34 15.36
N SER A 37 7.77 0.97 16.21
CA SER A 37 7.85 -0.07 17.23
C SER A 37 6.59 -0.94 17.22
N ASP A 38 6.73 -2.21 17.59
CA ASP A 38 5.64 -3.14 17.89
C ASP A 38 4.99 -2.86 19.25
N SER A 39 5.67 -2.12 20.11
CA SER A 39 5.23 -1.80 21.46
C SER A 39 4.65 -0.41 21.55
N ILE A 40 3.57 -0.23 22.32
CA ILE A 40 3.01 1.09 22.61
C ILE A 40 3.93 1.80 23.60
N ILE A 41 4.48 2.93 23.16
CA ILE A 41 5.35 3.78 23.97
C ILE A 41 4.53 5.01 24.42
N GLU A 42 4.83 5.53 25.59
CA GLU A 42 4.21 6.77 26.09
C GLU A 42 4.38 7.92 25.08
N ASN A 43 3.30 8.65 24.81
CA ASN A 43 3.22 9.74 23.82
C ASN A 43 3.47 9.25 22.35
N SER A 44 3.18 7.99 22.06
CA SER A 44 3.21 7.47 20.68
C SER A 44 1.83 7.51 20.02
N ILE A 45 1.84 7.60 18.71
CA ILE A 45 0.67 7.39 17.85
C ILE A 45 0.64 5.92 17.47
N THR A 46 -0.54 5.32 17.53
CA THR A 46 -0.78 3.94 17.06
C THR A 46 -1.36 3.96 15.65
N ALA A 47 -0.80 3.14 14.78
CA ALA A 47 -1.27 2.93 13.42
C ALA A 47 -1.41 1.43 13.12
N ASN A 48 -2.07 1.10 12.02
CA ASN A 48 -2.28 -0.28 11.62
C ASN A 48 -2.12 -0.43 10.11
N ASN A 49 -1.35 -1.42 9.66
CA ASN A 49 -1.56 -1.95 8.32
C ASN A 49 -2.81 -2.84 8.33
N VAL A 50 -3.56 -2.88 7.22
CA VAL A 50 -4.72 -3.76 7.07
C VAL A 50 -4.40 -4.84 6.06
N ILE A 51 -4.35 -6.09 6.51
CA ILE A 51 -3.78 -7.21 5.74
C ILE A 51 -4.81 -8.31 5.52
N GLY A 52 -5.03 -8.66 4.26
CA GLY A 52 -5.87 -9.78 3.84
C GLY A 52 -5.10 -10.76 2.97
N PHE A 53 -5.44 -12.05 3.03
CA PHE A 53 -4.71 -13.10 2.34
C PHE A 53 -5.63 -14.11 1.64
N ILE A 54 -5.32 -14.41 0.40
CA ILE A 54 -5.88 -15.53 -0.36
C ILE A 54 -4.80 -16.61 -0.43
N ASN A 55 -5.04 -17.73 0.26
CA ASN A 55 -4.15 -18.88 0.25
C ASN A 55 -4.63 -19.92 -0.76
N ASN A 56 -3.88 -20.10 -1.81
CA ASN A 56 -4.12 -21.11 -2.86
C ASN A 56 -3.12 -22.28 -2.77
N ASN A 57 -2.41 -22.41 -1.66
CA ASN A 57 -1.35 -23.40 -1.47
C ASN A 57 -0.24 -23.33 -2.54
N SER A 58 0.03 -22.15 -3.06
CA SER A 58 1.11 -21.88 -3.99
C SER A 58 2.42 -21.56 -3.23
N ASP A 59 3.54 -21.92 -3.83
CA ASP A 59 4.87 -21.53 -3.31
C ASP A 59 5.14 -20.02 -3.48
N ASN A 60 4.41 -19.36 -4.37
CA ASN A 60 4.59 -17.97 -4.71
C ASN A 60 3.47 -17.09 -4.15
N THR A 61 3.84 -15.98 -3.53
CA THR A 61 2.92 -14.94 -3.07
C THR A 61 3.15 -13.64 -3.83
N ILE A 62 2.08 -13.06 -4.35
CA ILE A 62 2.08 -11.73 -4.94
C ILE A 62 1.51 -10.76 -3.90
N VAL A 63 2.27 -9.70 -3.60
CA VAL A 63 1.79 -8.62 -2.74
C VAL A 63 1.12 -7.55 -3.60
N ILE A 64 -0.07 -7.12 -3.20
CA ILE A 64 -0.81 -6.04 -3.82
C ILE A 64 -1.05 -4.99 -2.74
N GLY A 65 -0.44 -3.82 -2.90
CA GLY A 65 -0.40 -2.78 -1.88
C GLY A 65 -0.90 -1.43 -2.35
N ALA A 66 -1.36 -0.64 -1.39
CA ALA A 66 -1.63 0.79 -1.51
C ALA A 66 -1.58 1.39 -0.11
N HIS A 67 -1.18 2.65 0.04
CA HIS A 67 -1.35 3.31 1.33
C HIS A 67 -2.76 3.90 1.46
N TYR A 68 -3.25 4.06 2.70
CA TYR A 68 -4.60 4.55 2.95
C TYR A 68 -4.66 5.80 3.85
N ASP A 69 -3.53 6.26 4.32
CA ASP A 69 -3.38 7.57 4.95
C ASP A 69 -3.26 8.67 3.89
N HIS A 70 -3.45 9.91 4.30
CA HIS A 70 -3.29 11.10 3.47
C HIS A 70 -2.79 12.27 4.33
N LEU A 71 -2.34 13.36 3.70
CA LEU A 71 -1.74 14.54 4.37
C LEU A 71 -2.69 15.29 5.32
N GLY A 72 -4.00 15.02 5.30
CA GLY A 72 -4.96 15.68 6.17
C GLY A 72 -4.96 17.20 5.95
N TYR A 73 -4.56 17.97 6.94
CA TYR A 73 -4.47 19.43 6.85
C TYR A 73 -3.16 19.93 6.19
N GLY A 74 -2.34 19.03 5.66
CA GLY A 74 -1.08 19.39 5.05
C GLY A 74 0.06 19.55 6.06
N GLY A 75 0.93 20.51 5.83
CA GLY A 75 2.14 20.73 6.62
C GLY A 75 3.40 20.23 5.89
N GLU A 76 4.32 19.58 6.61
CA GLU A 76 5.52 19.00 6.01
C GLU A 76 5.12 17.94 4.98
N GLY A 77 5.61 18.06 3.77
CA GLY A 77 5.23 17.18 2.63
C GLY A 77 4.17 17.75 1.70
N SER A 78 3.33 18.68 2.16
CA SER A 78 2.38 19.37 1.28
C SER A 78 3.06 20.24 0.23
N LEU A 79 2.56 20.17 -1.00
CA LEU A 79 2.96 21.09 -2.09
C LEU A 79 2.14 22.39 -2.09
N TYR A 80 1.11 22.49 -1.26
CA TYR A 80 0.31 23.69 -1.11
C TYR A 80 1.10 24.74 -0.32
N ARG A 81 1.25 25.96 -0.85
CA ARG A 81 2.13 27.01 -0.33
C ARG A 81 1.40 28.28 0.11
N ASP A 82 0.09 28.35 -0.04
CA ASP A 82 -0.67 29.50 0.42
C ASP A 82 -0.76 29.52 1.96
N SER A 83 -1.15 30.68 2.51
CA SER A 83 -1.18 30.89 3.95
C SER A 83 -2.38 30.28 4.66
N ASP A 84 -3.42 29.92 3.93
CA ASP A 84 -4.62 29.29 4.48
C ASP A 84 -4.44 27.77 4.63
N ILE A 85 -5.08 27.21 5.65
CA ILE A 85 -5.05 25.77 5.88
C ILE A 85 -6.13 25.13 5.02
N LYS A 86 -5.74 24.18 4.18
CA LYS A 86 -6.67 23.37 3.38
C LYS A 86 -6.54 21.89 3.67
N ILE A 87 -7.67 21.18 3.57
CA ILE A 87 -7.69 19.75 3.72
C ILE A 87 -7.28 19.12 2.37
N HIS A 88 -6.26 18.27 2.40
CA HIS A 88 -5.95 17.34 1.33
C HIS A 88 -6.94 16.19 1.43
N ASN A 89 -7.79 15.99 0.44
CA ASN A 89 -8.88 15.02 0.52
C ASN A 89 -8.44 13.56 0.35
N GLY A 90 -7.20 13.32 -0.13
CA GLY A 90 -6.67 11.98 -0.34
C GLY A 90 -7.40 11.16 -1.42
N ALA A 91 -8.11 11.80 -2.36
CA ALA A 91 -8.92 11.07 -3.33
C ALA A 91 -8.07 10.32 -4.35
N ASP A 92 -7.08 11.00 -4.95
CA ASP A 92 -6.11 10.36 -5.84
C ASP A 92 -4.95 9.79 -5.03
N ASP A 93 -4.44 10.56 -4.10
CA ASP A 93 -3.40 10.19 -3.15
C ASP A 93 -4.00 9.91 -1.74
N ASN A 94 -4.38 8.64 -1.36
CA ASN A 94 -4.30 7.50 -2.26
C ASN A 94 -5.56 6.60 -2.14
N ALA A 95 -6.76 7.20 -2.05
CA ALA A 95 -7.99 6.40 -2.10
C ALA A 95 -8.16 5.70 -3.46
N SER A 96 -7.58 6.25 -4.54
CA SER A 96 -7.59 5.63 -5.87
C SER A 96 -6.84 4.28 -5.87
N GLY A 97 -5.65 4.22 -5.29
CA GLY A 97 -4.87 2.98 -5.17
C GLY A 97 -5.56 1.96 -4.26
N VAL A 98 -6.12 2.39 -3.13
CA VAL A 98 -6.91 1.50 -2.25
C VAL A 98 -8.13 0.94 -2.97
N SER A 99 -8.84 1.76 -3.74
CA SER A 99 -10.01 1.30 -4.50
C SER A 99 -9.63 0.26 -5.54
N LEU A 100 -8.54 0.48 -6.28
CA LEU A 100 -8.03 -0.48 -7.26
C LEU A 100 -7.55 -1.78 -6.58
N MET A 101 -6.87 -1.69 -5.43
CA MET A 101 -6.49 -2.87 -4.64
C MET A 101 -7.70 -3.72 -4.27
N LEU A 102 -8.81 -3.10 -3.83
CA LEU A 102 -10.03 -3.80 -3.46
C LEU A 102 -10.77 -4.39 -4.67
N ASP A 103 -10.71 -3.74 -5.84
CA ASP A 103 -11.24 -4.29 -7.09
C ASP A 103 -10.42 -5.50 -7.55
N LEU A 104 -9.09 -5.42 -7.50
CA LEU A 104 -8.21 -6.54 -7.77
C LEU A 104 -8.46 -7.70 -6.79
N ALA A 105 -8.69 -7.42 -5.52
CA ALA A 105 -9.03 -8.43 -4.53
C ALA A 105 -10.33 -9.19 -4.90
N ALA A 106 -11.33 -8.47 -5.40
CA ALA A 106 -12.57 -9.08 -5.89
C ALA A 106 -12.36 -9.93 -7.15
N LYS A 107 -11.50 -9.48 -8.08
CA LYS A 107 -11.21 -10.19 -9.33
C LYS A 107 -10.31 -11.42 -9.13
N LEU A 108 -9.41 -11.37 -8.16
CA LEU A 108 -8.42 -12.42 -7.90
C LEU A 108 -8.89 -13.47 -6.89
N LYS A 109 -10.03 -13.27 -6.23
CA LYS A 109 -10.51 -14.17 -5.16
C LYS A 109 -10.66 -15.64 -5.61
N ASP A 110 -10.96 -15.87 -6.90
CA ASP A 110 -11.14 -17.20 -7.48
C ASP A 110 -9.93 -17.64 -8.36
N ASN A 111 -8.87 -16.84 -8.40
CA ASN A 111 -7.64 -17.17 -9.15
C ASN A 111 -6.72 -18.02 -8.28
N ILE A 112 -6.41 -19.22 -8.74
CA ILE A 112 -5.68 -20.24 -7.97
C ILE A 112 -4.18 -20.32 -8.28
N ASN A 113 -3.64 -19.48 -9.18
CA ASN A 113 -2.27 -19.64 -9.67
C ASN A 113 -1.21 -19.23 -8.63
N ASN A 114 -1.52 -18.26 -7.78
CA ASN A 114 -0.62 -17.74 -6.75
C ASN A 114 -1.39 -17.50 -5.45
N ASN A 115 -0.68 -17.35 -4.35
CA ASN A 115 -1.23 -16.71 -3.18
C ASN A 115 -1.25 -15.19 -3.39
N TYR A 116 -2.20 -14.49 -2.80
CA TYR A 116 -2.32 -13.03 -2.89
C TYR A 116 -2.39 -12.41 -1.51
N LEU A 117 -1.46 -11.50 -1.22
CA LEU A 117 -1.41 -10.74 0.01
C LEU A 117 -1.76 -9.28 -0.29
N PHE A 118 -2.91 -8.84 0.21
CA PHE A 118 -3.38 -7.46 0.06
C PHE A 118 -3.01 -6.68 1.31
N ILE A 119 -2.30 -5.57 1.15
CA ILE A 119 -1.86 -4.74 2.26
C ILE A 119 -2.25 -3.29 2.00
N ALA A 120 -3.11 -2.73 2.86
CA ALA A 120 -3.29 -1.30 2.95
C ALA A 120 -2.32 -0.77 4.01
N PHE A 121 -1.33 0.00 3.59
CA PHE A 121 -0.30 0.54 4.45
C PHE A 121 -0.75 1.83 5.12
N SER A 122 -0.31 2.06 6.35
CA SER A 122 -0.52 3.30 7.10
C SER A 122 0.78 4.06 7.29
N GLY A 123 0.70 5.39 7.33
CA GLY A 123 1.84 6.27 7.59
C GLY A 123 2.85 6.32 6.44
N GLU A 124 2.39 6.21 5.22
CA GLU A 124 3.18 6.39 4.00
C GLU A 124 3.69 7.82 3.94
N GLU A 125 2.81 8.79 4.08
CA GLU A 125 3.04 10.25 4.05
C GLU A 125 4.03 10.74 5.13
N LEU A 126 4.23 9.93 6.15
CA LEU A 126 5.20 10.19 7.22
C LEU A 126 6.57 9.52 6.98
N GLY A 127 6.77 8.90 5.82
CA GLY A 127 8.01 8.25 5.41
C GLY A 127 7.94 6.72 5.41
N LEU A 128 6.92 6.14 4.79
CA LEU A 128 6.78 4.71 4.53
C LEU A 128 6.71 3.86 5.82
N LEU A 129 6.09 4.38 6.90
CA LEU A 129 6.18 3.75 8.23
C LEU A 129 5.60 2.34 8.23
N GLY A 130 4.39 2.15 7.67
CA GLY A 130 3.71 0.86 7.67
C GLY A 130 4.39 -0.19 6.81
N SER A 131 4.88 0.17 5.63
CA SER A 131 5.60 -0.76 4.76
C SER A 131 6.97 -1.14 5.34
N ASN A 132 7.70 -0.19 5.93
CA ASN A 132 8.93 -0.45 6.66
C ASN A 132 8.71 -1.39 7.86
N PHE A 133 7.59 -1.19 8.59
CA PHE A 133 7.22 -2.07 9.70
C PHE A 133 6.91 -3.49 9.21
N PHE A 134 6.10 -3.61 8.15
CA PHE A 134 5.75 -4.93 7.58
C PHE A 134 6.99 -5.70 7.12
N VAL A 135 7.95 -5.07 6.44
CA VAL A 135 9.16 -5.75 5.98
C VAL A 135 9.98 -6.32 7.15
N LYS A 136 10.03 -5.61 8.28
CA LYS A 136 10.77 -6.04 9.48
C LYS A 136 10.01 -7.08 10.32
N ASN A 137 8.67 -7.00 10.31
CA ASN A 137 7.77 -7.80 11.13
C ASN A 137 6.71 -8.49 10.26
N SER A 138 7.16 -9.16 9.21
CA SER A 138 6.25 -9.76 8.23
C SER A 138 5.38 -10.85 8.87
N THR A 139 4.09 -10.80 8.61
CA THR A 139 3.11 -11.80 9.07
C THR A 139 3.10 -13.07 8.23
N ILE A 140 3.89 -13.11 7.15
CA ILE A 140 4.12 -14.30 6.32
C ILE A 140 5.63 -14.51 6.12
N ASN A 141 6.02 -15.65 5.59
CA ASN A 141 7.40 -15.87 5.19
C ASN A 141 7.76 -14.92 4.02
N ILE A 142 8.56 -13.91 4.28
CA ILE A 142 8.96 -12.90 3.27
C ILE A 142 9.66 -13.52 2.05
N LYS A 143 10.30 -14.68 2.21
CA LYS A 143 10.97 -15.39 1.11
C LYS A 143 9.99 -16.03 0.12
N SER A 144 8.71 -16.20 0.49
CA SER A 144 7.66 -16.67 -0.41
C SER A 144 7.09 -15.56 -1.29
N ILE A 145 7.46 -14.29 -1.02
CA ILE A 145 7.02 -13.16 -1.84
C ILE A 145 7.83 -13.14 -3.13
N ASN A 146 7.15 -13.31 -4.24
CA ASN A 146 7.74 -13.29 -5.57
C ASN A 146 7.95 -11.85 -6.06
N TYR A 147 6.91 -11.02 -5.99
CA TYR A 147 6.97 -9.60 -6.30
C TYR A 147 5.82 -8.84 -5.64
N MET A 148 5.91 -7.51 -5.70
CA MET A 148 4.88 -6.61 -5.23
C MET A 148 4.42 -5.66 -6.34
N ILE A 149 3.13 -5.39 -6.38
CA ILE A 149 2.52 -4.31 -7.13
C ILE A 149 2.01 -3.29 -6.10
N ASN A 150 2.57 -2.09 -6.11
CA ASN A 150 2.07 -0.98 -5.31
C ASN A 150 1.34 0.02 -6.22
N MET A 151 0.18 0.46 -5.80
CA MET A 151 -0.66 1.40 -6.55
C MET A 151 -0.76 2.70 -5.78
N ASP A 152 -0.38 3.77 -6.48
CA ASP A 152 -0.37 5.10 -5.92
C ASP A 152 -0.75 6.12 -6.98
N MET A 153 -1.71 6.99 -6.66
CA MET A 153 -2.22 8.02 -7.56
C MET A 153 -2.64 7.49 -8.95
N VAL A 154 -3.50 6.47 -8.96
CA VAL A 154 -3.95 5.79 -10.20
C VAL A 154 -5.31 6.28 -10.71
N GLY A 155 -5.88 7.31 -10.09
CA GLY A 155 -7.23 7.80 -10.38
C GLY A 155 -7.29 8.94 -11.42
N ARG A 156 -6.16 9.53 -11.81
CA ARG A 156 -6.13 10.72 -12.69
C ARG A 156 -5.17 10.54 -13.87
N LEU A 157 -5.65 9.86 -14.90
CA LEU A 157 -4.91 9.82 -16.17
C LEU A 157 -5.00 11.17 -16.89
N ASN A 158 -3.92 11.55 -17.57
CA ASN A 158 -3.92 12.67 -18.49
C ASN A 158 -4.62 12.30 -19.82
N THR A 159 -4.76 13.28 -20.71
CA THR A 159 -5.38 13.10 -22.03
C THR A 159 -4.68 12.07 -22.91
N ASP A 160 -3.40 11.81 -22.66
CA ASP A 160 -2.59 10.85 -23.41
C ASP A 160 -2.64 9.43 -22.79
N ASN A 161 -3.47 9.21 -21.77
CA ASN A 161 -3.53 7.96 -21.01
C ASN A 161 -2.15 7.51 -20.50
N THR A 162 -1.35 8.45 -19.98
CA THR A 162 0.00 8.14 -19.49
C THR A 162 -0.08 7.50 -18.13
N LEU A 163 0.59 6.35 -17.98
CA LEU A 163 0.76 5.63 -16.73
C LEU A 163 2.25 5.53 -16.40
N ALA A 164 2.65 6.07 -15.26
CA ALA A 164 4.02 5.93 -14.74
C ALA A 164 4.17 4.55 -14.07
N VAL A 165 5.20 3.80 -14.47
CA VAL A 165 5.49 2.49 -13.89
C VAL A 165 6.95 2.44 -13.45
N TYR A 166 7.16 2.45 -12.14
CA TYR A 166 8.48 2.38 -11.53
C TYR A 166 8.90 0.93 -11.26
N GLY A 167 10.21 0.70 -11.11
CA GLY A 167 10.74 -0.61 -10.75
C GLY A 167 10.82 -1.63 -11.89
N LEU A 168 10.60 -1.24 -13.15
CA LEU A 168 10.69 -2.15 -14.30
C LEU A 168 12.06 -2.84 -14.45
N GLY A 169 13.11 -2.26 -13.88
CA GLY A 169 14.46 -2.83 -13.88
C GLY A 169 14.70 -3.88 -12.79
N THR A 170 13.76 -4.09 -11.86
CA THR A 170 13.92 -5.06 -10.76
C THR A 170 13.70 -6.51 -11.20
N SER A 171 13.09 -6.71 -12.38
CA SER A 171 12.99 -8.02 -13.01
C SER A 171 13.13 -7.92 -14.52
N PRO A 172 13.89 -8.81 -15.17
CA PRO A 172 14.09 -8.78 -16.62
C PRO A 172 12.80 -9.00 -17.43
N ILE A 173 11.79 -9.63 -16.84
CA ILE A 173 10.54 -9.94 -17.54
C ILE A 173 9.51 -8.81 -17.46
N PHE A 174 9.61 -7.86 -16.51
CA PHE A 174 8.55 -6.86 -16.28
C PHE A 174 8.28 -6.00 -17.49
N LYS A 175 9.32 -5.48 -18.16
CA LYS A 175 9.14 -4.68 -19.37
C LYS A 175 8.39 -5.43 -20.47
N GLN A 176 8.74 -6.70 -20.69
CA GLN A 176 8.09 -7.52 -21.71
C GLN A 176 6.65 -7.83 -21.33
N THR A 177 6.41 -8.22 -20.07
CA THR A 177 5.06 -8.54 -19.57
C THR A 177 4.12 -7.33 -19.70
N ILE A 178 4.57 -6.14 -19.28
CA ILE A 178 3.78 -4.91 -19.41
C ILE A 178 3.52 -4.60 -20.88
N LYS A 179 4.55 -4.63 -21.74
CA LYS A 179 4.40 -4.36 -23.18
C LYS A 179 3.40 -5.33 -23.84
N SER A 180 3.44 -6.63 -23.49
CA SER A 180 2.57 -7.64 -24.09
C SER A 180 1.11 -7.52 -23.65
N ASN A 181 0.85 -6.98 -22.46
CA ASN A 181 -0.48 -6.89 -21.87
C ASN A 181 -1.05 -5.45 -21.87
N ASN A 182 -0.23 -4.46 -22.22
CA ASN A 182 -0.67 -3.07 -22.30
C ASN A 182 -1.43 -2.81 -23.60
N GLN A 183 -2.68 -2.42 -23.48
CA GLN A 183 -3.54 -2.12 -24.64
C GLN A 183 -3.88 -0.63 -24.78
N ASN A 184 -3.86 0.13 -23.69
CA ASN A 184 -4.50 1.44 -23.64
C ASN A 184 -3.65 2.54 -22.99
N PHE A 185 -2.47 2.23 -22.46
CA PHE A 185 -1.68 3.20 -21.71
C PHE A 185 -0.35 3.52 -22.39
N LYS A 186 0.03 4.79 -22.37
CA LYS A 186 1.40 5.21 -22.61
C LYS A 186 2.21 5.00 -21.33
N ILE A 187 3.08 4.01 -21.34
CA ILE A 187 3.92 3.69 -20.17
C ILE A 187 5.17 4.58 -20.17
N ILE A 188 5.47 5.21 -19.03
CA ILE A 188 6.65 6.03 -18.78
C ILE A 188 7.39 5.58 -17.53
#